data_d3b7f2b9754c8b5c4e99c0af94d6b5b8
#
_entry.id   d3b7f2b9754c8b5c4e99c0af94d6b5b8
#
_cell.length_a   1.000
_cell.length_b   1.000
_cell.length_c   1.000
_cell.angle_alpha   90.00
_cell.angle_beta   90.00
_cell.angle_gamma   90.00
#
_symmetry.space_group_name_H-M   'P 1'
#
loop_
_entity.id
_entity.type
_entity.pdbx_description
1 polymer ?
#
loop_
_entity_poly.entity_id
_entity_poly.type
_entity_poly.pdbx_seq_one_letter_code
_entity_poly.pdbx_strand_id
1 'polypeptide(L)'
;MILAIIEHDRGLISPYSLQLLTYAHELAKGDSTNVKAVVIGNNVQVLTSELRKYSSDGIIIIEDERLENFNGEAWAGSIIQLAESKEPSIIMAAATDKGNEVLAHVGARLDLPMSAYTSAIQGGAEKKITRLRWGSSLLEETVLQGKPLLITIALNLVKAVEISGEVPIIEEFQVELSDKAFRVKLTGREEDADSGTSLTSASIVIGGGRGVGSADGFSVLEELAECIDGAVGGSRVATNNGWIPHTKQVGLTGNRIAPKLYIACGISGAVQHLVGCKGAKKIMVINNDPQAPFFTKADYGVIGDLHEILPAITQELKNNQN
;
A
#
# COMPACT_ATOMS: atom_id res chain seq x y z
N MET A 1 14.90 -9.11 -18.08
CA MET A 1 14.06 -7.91 -17.93
C MET A 1 13.06 -8.12 -16.81
N ILE A 2 12.82 -7.09 -15.98
CA ILE A 2 11.80 -7.05 -14.94
C ILE A 2 10.65 -6.19 -15.44
N LEU A 3 9.41 -6.67 -15.33
CA LEU A 3 8.20 -5.88 -15.53
C LEU A 3 7.66 -5.42 -14.18
N ALA A 4 7.59 -4.12 -13.95
CA ALA A 4 7.01 -3.51 -12.75
C ALA A 4 5.60 -3.00 -13.07
N ILE A 5 4.57 -3.62 -12.52
CA ILE A 5 3.18 -3.27 -12.78
C ILE A 5 2.80 -2.05 -11.93
N ILE A 6 2.38 -1.00 -12.60
CA ILE A 6 2.07 0.30 -12.00
C ILE A 6 0.58 0.38 -11.69
N GLU A 7 0.27 0.44 -10.42
CA GLU A 7 -1.07 0.71 -9.94
C GLU A 7 -1.35 2.21 -9.93
N HIS A 8 -2.51 2.59 -10.41
CA HIS A 8 -2.99 3.96 -10.43
C HIS A 8 -4.50 4.02 -10.22
N ASP A 9 -5.02 5.18 -9.91
CA ASP A 9 -6.45 5.48 -9.85
C ASP A 9 -6.69 6.93 -10.27
N ARG A 10 -7.60 7.16 -11.22
CA ARG A 10 -8.03 8.49 -11.69
C ARG A 10 -6.87 9.45 -12.01
N GLY A 11 -5.89 8.99 -12.75
CA GLY A 11 -4.75 9.80 -13.17
C GLY A 11 -3.68 10.03 -12.07
N LEU A 12 -3.77 9.34 -10.94
CA LEU A 12 -2.79 9.40 -9.85
C LEU A 12 -2.10 8.06 -9.69
N ILE A 13 -0.76 8.06 -9.69
CA ILE A 13 0.05 6.87 -9.48
C ILE A 13 0.03 6.52 -7.99
N SER A 14 -0.15 5.24 -7.68
CA SER A 14 -0.01 4.75 -6.31
C SER A 14 1.41 5.01 -5.79
N PRO A 15 1.58 5.60 -4.59
CA PRO A 15 2.91 5.77 -3.99
C PRO A 15 3.66 4.44 -3.83
N TYR A 16 2.93 3.34 -3.68
CA TYR A 16 3.52 2.00 -3.59
C TYR A 16 4.10 1.52 -4.93
N SER A 17 3.55 1.99 -6.06
CA SER A 17 4.13 1.72 -7.38
C SER A 17 5.46 2.45 -7.59
N LEU A 18 5.60 3.66 -7.05
CA LEU A 18 6.88 4.38 -7.08
C LEU A 18 7.94 3.71 -6.20
N GLN A 19 7.54 3.18 -5.03
CA GLN A 19 8.41 2.36 -4.19
C GLN A 19 8.81 1.06 -4.89
N LEU A 20 7.87 0.40 -5.59
CA LEU A 20 8.13 -0.80 -6.39
C LEU A 20 9.19 -0.55 -7.46
N LEU A 21 9.08 0.58 -8.20
CA LEU A 21 10.08 0.93 -9.22
C LEU A 21 11.47 1.10 -8.60
N THR A 22 11.58 1.79 -7.47
CA THR A 22 12.86 1.94 -6.75
C THR A 22 13.44 0.58 -6.38
N TYR A 23 12.61 -0.31 -5.78
CA TYR A 23 13.05 -1.67 -5.42
C TYR A 23 13.45 -2.50 -6.64
N ALA A 24 12.68 -2.43 -7.73
CA ALA A 24 12.96 -3.14 -8.97
C ALA A 24 14.30 -2.70 -9.59
N HIS A 25 14.60 -1.40 -9.59
CA HIS A 25 15.87 -0.88 -10.08
C HIS A 25 17.06 -1.30 -9.19
N GLU A 26 16.89 -1.34 -7.88
CA GLU A 26 17.93 -1.87 -6.97
C GLU A 26 18.22 -3.35 -7.26
N LEU A 27 17.18 -4.16 -7.44
CA LEU A 27 17.30 -5.57 -7.80
C LEU A 27 17.96 -5.74 -9.17
N ALA A 28 17.55 -4.95 -10.17
CA ALA A 28 18.05 -5.02 -11.54
C ALA A 28 19.55 -4.71 -11.65
N LYS A 29 20.06 -3.79 -10.84
CA LYS A 29 21.51 -3.50 -10.76
C LYS A 29 22.33 -4.73 -10.38
N GLY A 30 21.83 -5.51 -9.40
CA GLY A 30 22.49 -6.75 -8.97
C GLY A 30 22.46 -7.86 -10.02
N ASP A 31 21.45 -7.86 -10.89
CA ASP A 31 21.24 -8.89 -11.92
C ASP A 31 21.67 -8.45 -13.33
N SER A 32 22.18 -7.23 -13.50
CA SER A 32 22.53 -6.64 -14.81
C SER A 32 21.39 -6.76 -15.82
N THR A 33 20.18 -6.40 -15.41
CA THR A 33 18.96 -6.46 -16.20
C THR A 33 18.23 -5.12 -16.22
N ASN A 34 17.22 -4.98 -17.07
CA ASN A 34 16.45 -3.75 -17.23
C ASN A 34 15.09 -3.85 -16.53
N VAL A 35 14.55 -2.68 -16.13
CA VAL A 35 13.21 -2.53 -15.56
C VAL A 35 12.32 -1.80 -16.54
N LYS A 36 11.16 -2.36 -16.84
CA LYS A 36 10.10 -1.68 -17.59
C LYS A 36 8.92 -1.42 -16.67
N ALA A 37 8.53 -0.16 -16.54
CA ALA A 37 7.26 0.19 -15.91
C ALA A 37 6.11 -0.16 -16.85
N VAL A 38 5.09 -0.88 -16.37
CA VAL A 38 3.93 -1.28 -17.18
C VAL A 38 2.70 -0.58 -16.65
N VAL A 39 2.06 0.24 -17.47
CA VAL A 39 0.85 0.99 -17.13
C VAL A 39 -0.31 0.47 -17.97
N ILE A 40 -1.40 0.10 -17.32
CA ILE A 40 -2.57 -0.52 -17.97
C ILE A 40 -3.81 0.28 -17.61
N GLY A 41 -4.55 0.75 -18.60
CA GLY A 41 -5.77 1.52 -18.33
C GLY A 41 -6.33 2.21 -19.56
N ASN A 42 -7.18 3.21 -19.34
CA ASN A 42 -7.65 4.13 -20.35
C ASN A 42 -7.02 5.51 -20.12
N ASN A 43 -6.55 6.18 -21.18
CA ASN A 43 -5.90 7.50 -21.12
C ASN A 43 -4.71 7.57 -20.12
N VAL A 44 -3.94 6.49 -20.01
CA VAL A 44 -2.83 6.39 -19.03
C VAL A 44 -1.55 7.10 -19.46
N GLN A 45 -1.48 7.62 -20.68
CA GLN A 45 -0.34 8.40 -21.17
C GLN A 45 -0.01 9.61 -20.28
N VAL A 46 -1.01 10.20 -19.62
CA VAL A 46 -0.83 11.32 -18.68
C VAL A 46 0.09 10.98 -17.52
N LEU A 47 0.17 9.71 -17.14
CA LEU A 47 1.00 9.21 -16.02
C LEU A 47 2.49 9.15 -16.38
N THR A 48 2.82 9.15 -17.68
CA THR A 48 4.22 9.02 -18.13
C THR A 48 5.10 10.17 -17.68
N SER A 49 4.55 11.38 -17.54
CA SER A 49 5.28 12.55 -17.07
C SER A 49 5.85 12.37 -15.66
N GLU A 50 5.09 11.75 -14.76
CA GLU A 50 5.53 11.41 -13.41
C GLU A 50 6.43 10.18 -13.41
N LEU A 51 6.07 9.13 -14.14
CA LEU A 51 6.85 7.88 -14.21
C LEU A 51 8.26 8.08 -14.75
N ARG A 52 8.48 9.03 -15.65
CA ARG A 52 9.82 9.38 -16.16
C ARG A 52 10.81 9.74 -15.06
N LYS A 53 10.33 10.22 -13.93
CA LYS A 53 11.18 10.55 -12.78
C LYS A 53 11.66 9.31 -12.02
N TYR A 54 11.01 8.17 -12.21
CA TYR A 54 11.25 6.92 -11.46
C TYR A 54 11.62 5.73 -12.36
N SER A 55 11.65 5.90 -13.68
CA SER A 55 11.94 4.84 -14.64
C SER A 55 12.94 5.31 -15.67
N SER A 56 14.09 4.64 -15.78
CA SER A 56 15.15 4.95 -16.75
C SER A 56 15.12 4.05 -17.98
N ASP A 57 14.71 2.78 -17.84
CA ASP A 57 14.90 1.76 -18.86
C ASP A 57 13.72 1.66 -19.83
N GLY A 58 12.57 2.22 -19.48
CA GLY A 58 11.40 2.35 -20.35
C GLY A 58 10.06 2.20 -19.65
N ILE A 59 9.02 2.65 -20.35
CA ILE A 59 7.62 2.59 -19.94
C ILE A 59 6.84 1.89 -21.03
N ILE A 60 6.09 0.86 -20.68
CA ILE A 60 5.17 0.17 -21.58
C ILE A 60 3.75 0.60 -21.23
N ILE A 61 3.01 1.07 -22.22
CA ILE A 61 1.64 1.52 -22.10
C ILE A 61 0.72 0.48 -22.75
N ILE A 62 -0.31 0.07 -22.05
CA ILE A 62 -1.38 -0.80 -22.55
C ILE A 62 -2.68 -0.04 -22.37
N GLU A 63 -3.27 0.41 -23.46
CA GLU A 63 -4.52 1.16 -23.45
C GLU A 63 -5.67 0.36 -24.07
N ASP A 64 -6.83 0.39 -23.40
CA ASP A 64 -8.11 -0.11 -23.90
C ASP A 64 -9.22 0.73 -23.23
N GLU A 65 -10.16 1.25 -24.00
CA GLU A 65 -11.26 2.09 -23.50
C GLU A 65 -12.08 1.42 -22.38
N ARG A 66 -12.16 0.07 -22.41
CA ARG A 66 -12.86 -0.72 -21.39
C ARG A 66 -12.10 -0.79 -20.05
N LEU A 67 -10.84 -0.34 -20.00
CA LEU A 67 -9.98 -0.31 -18.81
C LEU A 67 -10.03 1.04 -18.07
N GLU A 68 -11.13 1.78 -18.19
CA GLU A 68 -11.35 3.02 -17.44
C GLU A 68 -11.26 2.80 -15.92
N ASN A 69 -11.76 1.66 -15.46
CA ASN A 69 -11.66 1.25 -14.05
C ASN A 69 -10.78 0.00 -13.93
N PHE A 70 -10.16 -0.16 -12.78
CA PHE A 70 -9.39 -1.36 -12.47
C PHE A 70 -10.25 -2.63 -12.65
N ASN A 71 -9.66 -3.61 -13.33
CA ASN A 71 -10.23 -4.94 -13.51
C ASN A 71 -9.10 -5.99 -13.47
N GLY A 72 -9.07 -6.80 -12.41
CA GLY A 72 -7.99 -7.76 -12.17
C GLY A 72 -7.84 -8.80 -13.25
N GLU A 73 -8.95 -9.34 -13.81
CA GLU A 73 -8.91 -10.33 -14.90
C GLU A 73 -8.38 -9.72 -16.22
N ALA A 74 -8.80 -8.49 -16.55
CA ALA A 74 -8.38 -7.83 -17.78
C ALA A 74 -6.90 -7.38 -17.70
N TRP A 75 -6.48 -6.84 -16.57
CA TRP A 75 -5.07 -6.51 -16.31
C TRP A 75 -4.19 -7.75 -16.41
N ALA A 76 -4.61 -8.86 -15.80
CA ALA A 76 -3.87 -10.12 -15.90
C ALA A 76 -3.78 -10.62 -17.34
N GLY A 77 -4.87 -10.52 -18.12
CA GLY A 77 -4.87 -10.86 -19.53
C GLY A 77 -3.88 -10.01 -20.34
N SER A 78 -3.79 -8.73 -20.06
CA SER A 78 -2.83 -7.81 -20.67
C SER A 78 -1.38 -8.18 -20.33
N ILE A 79 -1.12 -8.47 -19.04
CA ILE A 79 0.21 -8.85 -18.57
C ILE A 79 0.66 -10.18 -19.16
N ILE A 80 -0.23 -11.16 -19.32
CA ILE A 80 0.09 -12.46 -19.93
C ILE A 80 0.53 -12.28 -21.37
N GLN A 81 -0.23 -11.54 -22.19
CA GLN A 81 0.14 -11.29 -23.58
C GLN A 81 1.47 -10.53 -23.70
N LEU A 82 1.69 -9.56 -22.81
CA LEU A 82 2.98 -8.86 -22.73
C LEU A 82 4.12 -9.81 -22.32
N ALA A 83 3.88 -10.70 -21.38
CA ALA A 83 4.89 -11.67 -20.92
C ALA A 83 5.24 -12.69 -22.00
N GLU A 84 4.25 -13.17 -22.77
CA GLU A 84 4.47 -14.05 -23.92
C GLU A 84 5.30 -13.37 -25.04
N SER A 85 5.09 -12.06 -25.24
CA SER A 85 5.83 -11.28 -26.25
C SER A 85 7.24 -10.88 -25.82
N LYS A 86 7.44 -10.54 -24.53
CA LYS A 86 8.69 -9.93 -24.03
C LYS A 86 9.57 -10.89 -23.22
N GLU A 87 9.06 -12.05 -22.85
CA GLU A 87 9.75 -13.08 -22.07
C GLU A 87 10.48 -12.54 -20.83
N PRO A 88 9.79 -11.80 -19.91
CA PRO A 88 10.45 -11.25 -18.74
C PRO A 88 10.99 -12.34 -17.82
N SER A 89 12.01 -12.03 -17.04
CA SER A 89 12.50 -12.92 -15.98
C SER A 89 11.64 -12.82 -14.71
N ILE A 90 11.11 -11.62 -14.44
CA ILE A 90 10.31 -11.32 -13.24
C ILE A 90 9.16 -10.38 -13.62
N ILE A 91 7.98 -10.63 -13.05
CA ILE A 91 6.85 -9.70 -13.05
C ILE A 91 6.59 -9.32 -11.59
N MET A 92 6.64 -8.03 -11.31
CA MET A 92 6.51 -7.50 -9.95
C MET A 92 5.33 -6.54 -9.85
N ALA A 93 4.62 -6.60 -8.71
CA ALA A 93 3.62 -5.61 -8.32
C ALA A 93 3.81 -5.21 -6.85
N ALA A 94 3.24 -4.10 -6.41
CA ALA A 94 3.15 -3.80 -4.99
C ALA A 94 2.16 -4.77 -4.31
N ALA A 95 2.41 -5.17 -3.06
CA ALA A 95 1.53 -6.09 -2.32
C ALA A 95 0.28 -5.37 -1.78
N THR A 96 -0.38 -4.61 -2.64
CA THR A 96 -1.73 -4.08 -2.46
C THR A 96 -2.76 -5.18 -2.74
N ASP A 97 -4.03 -4.93 -2.44
CA ASP A 97 -5.08 -5.88 -2.81
C ASP A 97 -5.14 -6.05 -4.33
N LYS A 98 -5.05 -4.94 -5.10
CA LYS A 98 -5.04 -4.97 -6.58
C LYS A 98 -3.81 -5.70 -7.14
N GLY A 99 -2.61 -5.40 -6.63
CA GLY A 99 -1.38 -6.05 -7.10
C GLY A 99 -1.37 -7.55 -6.80
N ASN A 100 -1.84 -7.97 -5.62
CA ASN A 100 -1.98 -9.38 -5.28
C ASN A 100 -3.05 -10.07 -6.14
N GLU A 101 -4.20 -9.44 -6.37
CA GLU A 101 -5.27 -9.96 -7.23
C GLU A 101 -4.77 -10.20 -8.66
N VAL A 102 -4.16 -9.20 -9.27
CA VAL A 102 -3.65 -9.28 -10.65
C VAL A 102 -2.63 -10.39 -10.81
N LEU A 103 -1.60 -10.46 -9.92
CA LEU A 103 -0.58 -11.49 -10.05
C LEU A 103 -1.09 -12.88 -9.68
N ALA A 104 -2.12 -13.01 -8.84
CA ALA A 104 -2.78 -14.28 -8.60
C ALA A 104 -3.51 -14.79 -9.85
N HIS A 105 -4.20 -13.90 -10.59
CA HIS A 105 -4.79 -14.26 -11.88
C HIS A 105 -3.74 -14.66 -12.93
N VAL A 106 -2.62 -13.93 -12.99
CA VAL A 106 -1.50 -14.29 -13.89
C VAL A 106 -0.94 -15.66 -13.54
N GLY A 107 -0.66 -15.91 -12.25
CA GLY A 107 -0.13 -17.19 -11.78
C GLY A 107 -1.06 -18.37 -12.07
N ALA A 108 -2.36 -18.19 -11.83
CA ALA A 108 -3.35 -19.24 -12.10
C ALA A 108 -3.46 -19.58 -13.60
N ARG A 109 -3.33 -18.59 -14.49
CA ARG A 109 -3.44 -18.81 -15.94
C ARG A 109 -2.18 -19.35 -16.59
N LEU A 110 -1.00 -19.00 -16.03
CA LEU A 110 0.31 -19.48 -16.51
C LEU A 110 0.78 -20.75 -15.80
N ASP A 111 0.00 -21.27 -14.83
CA ASP A 111 0.38 -22.37 -13.93
C ASP A 111 1.73 -22.12 -13.24
N LEU A 112 1.92 -20.90 -12.74
CA LEU A 112 3.14 -20.45 -12.07
C LEU A 112 2.88 -20.12 -10.60
N PRO A 113 3.81 -20.50 -9.72
CA PRO A 113 3.73 -20.07 -8.31
C PRO A 113 3.98 -18.58 -8.18
N MET A 114 3.34 -17.97 -7.16
CA MET A 114 3.49 -16.56 -6.82
C MET A 114 4.04 -16.40 -5.40
N SER A 115 5.01 -15.51 -5.24
CA SER A 115 5.45 -15.04 -3.93
C SER A 115 4.75 -13.74 -3.56
N ALA A 116 3.84 -13.81 -2.59
CA ALA A 116 3.15 -12.63 -2.08
C ALA A 116 3.83 -12.05 -0.84
N TYR A 117 3.79 -10.71 -0.70
CA TYR A 117 4.37 -9.97 0.42
C TYR A 117 5.86 -10.21 0.61
N THR A 118 6.61 -10.23 -0.47
CA THR A 118 8.06 -10.40 -0.47
C THR A 118 8.74 -9.20 0.17
N SER A 119 9.61 -9.44 1.14
CA SER A 119 10.39 -8.41 1.83
C SER A 119 11.84 -8.34 1.38
N ALA A 120 12.39 -9.43 0.81
CA ALA A 120 13.73 -9.44 0.24
C ALA A 120 13.86 -10.48 -0.87
N ILE A 121 14.67 -10.15 -1.87
CA ILE A 121 15.07 -11.05 -2.95
C ILE A 121 16.60 -11.04 -3.01
N GLN A 122 17.22 -12.19 -2.80
CA GLN A 122 18.66 -12.34 -2.93
C GLN A 122 19.01 -12.83 -4.33
N GLY A 123 20.03 -12.20 -4.95
CA GLY A 123 20.49 -12.51 -6.29
C GLY A 123 21.10 -13.90 -6.42
N GLY A 124 21.38 -14.31 -7.65
CA GLY A 124 21.97 -15.60 -8.01
C GLY A 124 21.16 -16.31 -9.08
N ALA A 125 21.64 -17.49 -9.52
CA ALA A 125 20.95 -18.32 -10.51
C ALA A 125 19.56 -18.75 -10.01
N GLU A 126 19.47 -19.09 -8.73
CA GLU A 126 18.19 -19.30 -8.04
C GLU A 126 17.94 -18.12 -7.10
N LYS A 127 16.75 -17.49 -7.23
CA LYS A 127 16.34 -16.38 -6.38
C LYS A 127 15.85 -16.91 -5.05
N LYS A 128 16.59 -16.60 -3.97
CA LYS A 128 16.11 -16.82 -2.61
C LYS A 128 15.22 -15.66 -2.18
N ILE A 129 13.99 -15.97 -1.80
CA ILE A 129 12.95 -15.00 -1.49
C ILE A 129 12.61 -15.10 0.00
N THR A 130 12.62 -13.95 0.67
CA THR A 130 12.06 -13.81 2.02
C THR A 130 10.72 -13.11 1.93
N ARG A 131 9.69 -13.68 2.53
CA ARG A 131 8.33 -13.11 2.52
C ARG A 131 7.71 -13.05 3.91
N LEU A 132 6.80 -12.09 4.07
CA LEU A 132 6.05 -11.88 5.30
C LEU A 132 4.84 -12.81 5.33
N ARG A 133 4.67 -13.54 6.43
CA ARG A 133 3.56 -14.48 6.66
C ARG A 133 2.86 -14.18 7.97
N TRP A 134 1.63 -14.69 8.11
CA TRP A 134 0.85 -14.54 9.34
C TRP A 134 0.78 -13.08 9.84
N GLY A 135 0.29 -12.19 8.97
CA GLY A 135 0.21 -10.77 9.31
C GLY A 135 1.56 -10.14 9.63
N SER A 136 2.62 -10.54 8.92
CA SER A 136 4.01 -10.07 9.12
C SER A 136 4.65 -10.47 10.46
N SER A 137 4.09 -11.45 11.18
CA SER A 137 4.67 -11.98 12.41
C SER A 137 5.75 -13.03 12.17
N LEU A 138 5.74 -13.68 11.00
CA LEU A 138 6.71 -14.68 10.59
C LEU A 138 7.40 -14.28 9.29
N LEU A 139 8.65 -14.72 9.15
CA LEU A 139 9.41 -14.67 7.90
C LEU A 139 9.52 -16.10 7.34
N GLU A 140 9.25 -16.24 6.06
CA GLU A 140 9.45 -17.48 5.32
C GLU A 140 10.52 -17.26 4.27
N GLU A 141 11.56 -18.10 4.27
CA GLU A 141 12.54 -18.15 3.19
C GLU A 141 12.20 -19.29 2.25
N THR A 142 12.19 -19.00 0.96
CA THR A 142 11.85 -19.97 -0.10
C THR A 142 12.61 -19.68 -1.37
N VAL A 143 12.67 -20.66 -2.26
CA VAL A 143 13.11 -20.50 -3.65
C VAL A 143 11.88 -20.61 -4.54
N LEU A 144 11.62 -19.58 -5.33
CA LEU A 144 10.51 -19.57 -6.28
C LEU A 144 10.98 -20.15 -7.61
N GLN A 145 10.23 -21.14 -8.12
CA GLN A 145 10.49 -21.77 -9.41
C GLN A 145 9.56 -21.23 -10.48
N GLY A 146 9.97 -21.36 -11.74
CA GLY A 146 9.20 -20.90 -12.89
C GLY A 146 9.82 -19.68 -13.58
N LYS A 147 9.32 -19.34 -14.76
CA LYS A 147 9.72 -18.18 -15.53
C LYS A 147 8.50 -17.67 -16.34
N PRO A 148 8.09 -16.42 -16.13
CA PRO A 148 8.64 -15.44 -15.19
C PRO A 148 8.38 -15.77 -13.71
N LEU A 149 9.20 -15.23 -12.80
CA LEU A 149 8.89 -15.22 -11.39
C LEU A 149 7.78 -14.18 -11.12
N LEU A 150 6.74 -14.56 -10.38
CA LEU A 150 5.64 -13.68 -10.01
C LEU A 150 5.78 -13.25 -8.55
N ILE A 151 5.97 -11.95 -8.32
CA ILE A 151 6.35 -11.45 -7.00
C ILE A 151 5.57 -10.19 -6.64
N THR A 152 4.89 -10.16 -5.49
CA THR A 152 4.45 -8.88 -4.92
C THR A 152 5.36 -8.45 -3.79
N ILE A 153 5.76 -7.17 -3.82
CA ILE A 153 6.69 -6.56 -2.86
C ILE A 153 5.90 -5.96 -1.71
N ALA A 154 6.28 -6.30 -0.48
CA ALA A 154 5.68 -5.76 0.72
C ALA A 154 5.78 -4.22 0.72
N LEU A 155 4.72 -3.58 1.23
CA LEU A 155 4.61 -2.12 1.21
C LEU A 155 5.60 -1.47 2.19
N ASN A 156 6.06 -0.27 1.86
CA ASN A 156 6.92 0.56 2.70
C ASN A 156 8.29 -0.07 3.04
N LEU A 157 8.82 -0.96 2.19
CA LEU A 157 10.18 -1.50 2.33
C LEU A 157 11.24 -0.45 2.01
N VAL A 158 11.01 0.31 0.96
CA VAL A 158 11.91 1.36 0.48
C VAL A 158 11.13 2.66 0.30
N LYS A 159 11.82 3.77 0.31
CA LYS A 159 11.23 5.04 -0.11
C LYS A 159 11.31 5.15 -1.62
N ALA A 160 10.31 5.77 -2.24
CA ALA A 160 10.41 6.15 -3.64
C ALA A 160 11.55 7.15 -3.85
N VAL A 161 12.44 6.86 -4.78
CA VAL A 161 13.61 7.68 -5.12
C VAL A 161 13.55 8.02 -6.59
N GLU A 162 13.55 9.32 -6.90
CA GLU A 162 13.66 9.78 -8.27
C GLU A 162 15.06 9.44 -8.83
N ILE A 163 15.08 8.97 -10.06
CA ILE A 163 16.31 8.65 -10.77
C ILE A 163 16.65 9.77 -11.75
N SER A 164 17.89 10.24 -11.69
CA SER A 164 18.46 11.12 -12.71
C SER A 164 19.07 10.27 -13.82
N GLY A 165 18.61 10.42 -15.05
CA GLY A 165 19.11 9.60 -16.17
C GLY A 165 18.52 10.02 -17.50
N GLU A 166 18.68 9.17 -18.50
CA GLU A 166 18.09 9.34 -19.82
C GLU A 166 16.56 9.28 -19.74
N VAL A 167 15.90 9.98 -20.65
CA VAL A 167 14.44 9.95 -20.76
C VAL A 167 14.03 8.54 -21.20
N PRO A 168 13.20 7.84 -20.43
CA PRO A 168 12.80 6.48 -20.78
C PRO A 168 12.04 6.41 -22.09
N ILE A 169 12.29 5.37 -22.87
CA ILE A 169 11.53 5.09 -24.10
C ILE A 169 10.11 4.66 -23.70
N ILE A 170 9.12 5.27 -24.32
CA ILE A 170 7.72 4.88 -24.16
C ILE A 170 7.37 3.96 -25.31
N GLU A 171 6.85 2.78 -24.99
CA GLU A 171 6.40 1.76 -25.92
C GLU A 171 4.90 1.51 -25.70
N GLU A 172 4.12 1.58 -26.79
CA GLU A 172 2.72 1.15 -26.76
C GLU A 172 2.64 -0.33 -27.11
N PHE A 173 1.92 -1.09 -26.30
CA PHE A 173 1.70 -2.51 -26.51
C PHE A 173 0.20 -2.79 -26.65
N GLN A 174 -0.18 -3.35 -27.80
CA GLN A 174 -1.58 -3.67 -28.09
C GLN A 174 -1.94 -5.05 -27.53
N VAL A 175 -3.13 -5.16 -26.95
CA VAL A 175 -3.67 -6.41 -26.39
C VAL A 175 -5.05 -6.72 -26.96
N GLU A 176 -5.35 -8.00 -27.04
CA GLU A 176 -6.70 -8.47 -27.39
C GLU A 176 -7.37 -9.03 -26.12
N LEU A 177 -8.34 -8.29 -25.59
CA LEU A 177 -9.07 -8.69 -24.40
C LEU A 177 -10.47 -9.18 -24.77
N SER A 178 -10.79 -10.41 -24.37
CA SER A 178 -12.14 -10.96 -24.56
C SER A 178 -13.14 -10.33 -23.58
N ASP A 179 -14.43 -10.34 -23.94
CA ASP A 179 -15.50 -9.84 -23.06
C ASP A 179 -15.58 -10.60 -21.72
N LYS A 180 -15.08 -11.84 -21.70
CA LYS A 180 -14.99 -12.63 -20.46
C LYS A 180 -14.10 -11.99 -19.40
N ALA A 181 -13.08 -11.24 -19.83
CA ALA A 181 -12.20 -10.52 -18.89
C ALA A 181 -12.90 -9.36 -18.17
N PHE A 182 -14.06 -8.92 -18.66
CA PHE A 182 -14.84 -7.81 -18.12
C PHE A 182 -16.15 -8.25 -17.44
N ARG A 183 -16.19 -9.49 -16.93
CA ARG A 183 -17.38 -10.01 -16.22
C ARG A 183 -17.63 -9.27 -14.89
N VAL A 184 -16.57 -8.89 -14.21
CA VAL A 184 -16.64 -8.04 -13.01
C VAL A 184 -16.67 -6.60 -13.46
N LYS A 185 -17.66 -5.84 -13.00
CA LYS A 185 -17.84 -4.43 -13.35
C LYS A 185 -17.98 -3.60 -12.08
N LEU A 186 -17.35 -2.44 -12.08
CA LEU A 186 -17.58 -1.44 -11.05
C LEU A 186 -19.01 -0.88 -11.26
N THR A 187 -19.89 -1.03 -10.28
CA THR A 187 -21.28 -0.56 -10.33
C THR A 187 -21.48 0.80 -9.69
N GLY A 188 -20.55 1.22 -8.84
CA GLY A 188 -20.58 2.51 -8.15
C GLY A 188 -19.36 2.69 -7.28
N ARG A 189 -19.12 3.91 -6.87
CA ARG A 189 -18.09 4.29 -5.88
C ARG A 189 -18.79 5.05 -4.76
N GLU A 190 -18.50 4.69 -3.53
CA GLU A 190 -18.82 5.55 -2.40
C GLU A 190 -17.63 6.49 -2.22
N GLU A 191 -17.85 7.76 -2.45
CA GLU A 191 -16.83 8.76 -2.15
C GLU A 191 -16.91 9.05 -0.65
N ASP A 192 -15.76 8.96 0.02
CA ASP A 192 -15.67 9.49 1.38
C ASP A 192 -15.95 11.00 1.29
N ALA A 193 -17.00 11.44 1.96
CA ALA A 193 -17.36 12.85 2.05
C ALA A 193 -16.29 13.70 2.79
N ASP A 194 -15.25 13.04 3.26
CA ASP A 194 -14.20 13.61 4.10
C ASP A 194 -13.03 14.09 3.23
N SER A 195 -12.93 15.41 3.08
CA SER A 195 -11.83 16.11 2.40
C SER A 195 -10.51 16.11 3.20
N GLY A 196 -10.39 15.28 4.23
CA GLY A 196 -9.24 15.23 5.13
C GLY A 196 -8.00 14.55 4.54
N THR A 197 -6.88 14.69 5.23
CA THR A 197 -5.61 14.05 4.89
C THR A 197 -5.76 12.53 4.86
N SER A 198 -5.35 11.89 3.76
CA SER A 198 -5.45 10.43 3.59
C SER A 198 -4.62 9.69 4.65
N LEU A 199 -5.20 8.66 5.27
CA LEU A 199 -4.51 7.79 6.24
C LEU A 199 -3.18 7.21 5.73
N THR A 200 -3.11 6.90 4.44
CA THR A 200 -1.94 6.25 3.83
C THR A 200 -0.81 7.22 3.54
N SER A 201 -1.10 8.51 3.40
CA SER A 201 -0.11 9.57 3.10
C SER A 201 0.19 10.48 4.28
N ALA A 202 -0.65 10.46 5.32
CA ALA A 202 -0.52 11.32 6.50
C ALA A 202 0.82 11.14 7.21
N SER A 203 1.43 12.25 7.60
CA SER A 203 2.66 12.25 8.41
C SER A 203 2.40 11.87 9.87
N ILE A 204 1.21 12.20 10.36
CA ILE A 204 0.72 11.87 11.70
C ILE A 204 -0.64 11.19 11.56
N VAL A 205 -0.84 10.08 12.24
CA VAL A 205 -2.13 9.39 12.29
C VAL A 205 -2.54 9.20 13.74
N ILE A 206 -3.82 9.51 14.04
CA ILE A 206 -4.44 9.29 15.35
C ILE A 206 -5.45 8.15 15.18
N GLY A 207 -5.27 7.08 15.91
CA GLY A 207 -6.14 5.91 15.88
C GLY A 207 -7.02 5.82 17.11
N GLY A 208 -8.34 5.69 16.90
CA GLY A 208 -9.31 5.46 17.97
C GLY A 208 -9.68 3.99 18.11
N GLY A 209 -9.73 3.50 19.36
CA GLY A 209 -10.14 2.15 19.69
C GLY A 209 -11.43 2.09 20.51
N ARG A 210 -11.63 0.93 21.17
CA ARG A 210 -12.79 0.72 22.05
C ARG A 210 -12.87 1.77 23.16
N GLY A 211 -11.73 2.26 23.64
CA GLY A 211 -11.66 3.26 24.71
C GLY A 211 -12.25 4.62 24.35
N VAL A 212 -12.48 4.91 23.06
CA VAL A 212 -13.17 6.13 22.61
C VAL A 212 -14.66 6.11 23.00
N GLY A 213 -15.28 4.94 23.09
CA GLY A 213 -16.60 4.73 23.68
C GLY A 213 -17.79 4.96 22.74
N SER A 214 -17.74 5.89 21.81
CA SER A 214 -18.84 6.22 20.89
C SER A 214 -18.36 6.90 19.62
N ALA A 215 -19.27 7.14 18.65
CA ALA A 215 -18.99 7.96 17.47
C ALA A 215 -18.67 9.40 17.88
N ASP A 216 -19.44 9.98 18.80
CA ASP A 216 -19.21 11.35 19.31
C ASP A 216 -17.85 11.47 20.01
N GLY A 217 -17.36 10.38 20.61
CA GLY A 217 -16.04 10.35 21.25
C GLY A 217 -14.87 10.52 20.28
N PHE A 218 -15.08 10.34 18.97
CA PHE A 218 -14.05 10.60 17.96
C PHE A 218 -13.77 12.09 17.75
N SER A 219 -14.69 12.99 18.16
CA SER A 219 -14.50 14.44 18.01
C SER A 219 -13.20 14.95 18.63
N VAL A 220 -12.81 14.43 19.80
CA VAL A 220 -11.55 14.86 20.44
C VAL A 220 -10.30 14.40 19.69
N LEU A 221 -10.40 13.29 18.92
CA LEU A 221 -9.32 12.84 18.04
C LEU A 221 -9.25 13.72 16.78
N GLU A 222 -10.40 14.09 16.25
CA GLU A 222 -10.53 14.95 15.06
C GLU A 222 -10.01 16.36 15.35
N GLU A 223 -10.39 16.95 16.49
CA GLU A 223 -9.86 18.25 16.91
C GLU A 223 -8.33 18.26 17.06
N LEU A 224 -7.75 17.19 17.63
CA LEU A 224 -6.31 17.08 17.70
C LEU A 224 -5.69 16.91 16.30
N ALA A 225 -6.31 16.11 15.43
CA ALA A 225 -5.81 15.89 14.08
C ALA A 225 -5.78 17.19 13.27
N GLU A 226 -6.81 18.02 13.36
CA GLU A 226 -6.84 19.35 12.74
C GLU A 226 -5.67 20.24 13.21
N CYS A 227 -5.37 20.23 14.52
CA CYS A 227 -4.29 21.06 15.08
C CYS A 227 -2.88 20.66 14.58
N ILE A 228 -2.69 19.40 14.17
CA ILE A 228 -1.36 18.86 13.80
C ILE A 228 -1.28 18.38 12.35
N ASP A 229 -2.26 18.74 11.51
CA ASP A 229 -2.38 18.27 10.11
C ASP A 229 -2.27 16.73 10.04
N GLY A 230 -3.01 16.06 10.90
CA GLY A 230 -3.04 14.61 11.01
C GLY A 230 -4.27 13.98 10.37
N ALA A 231 -4.27 12.66 10.25
CA ALA A 231 -5.41 11.89 9.81
C ALA A 231 -5.98 11.04 10.96
N VAL A 232 -7.31 10.88 11.01
CA VAL A 232 -7.98 10.04 12.01
C VAL A 232 -8.34 8.70 11.40
N GLY A 233 -7.96 7.61 12.09
CA GLY A 233 -8.35 6.24 11.76
C GLY A 233 -8.95 5.53 12.97
N GLY A 234 -9.47 4.33 12.74
CA GLY A 234 -10.07 3.52 13.80
C GLY A 234 -9.61 2.08 13.82
N SER A 235 -9.72 1.45 14.97
CA SER A 235 -9.57 0.00 15.08
C SER A 235 -10.79 -0.71 14.46
N ARG A 236 -10.64 -2.01 14.15
CA ARG A 236 -11.77 -2.82 13.67
C ARG A 236 -12.98 -2.80 14.62
N VAL A 237 -12.75 -2.67 15.93
CA VAL A 237 -13.84 -2.54 16.89
C VAL A 237 -14.61 -1.25 16.69
N ALA A 238 -13.92 -0.12 16.49
CA ALA A 238 -14.55 1.16 16.27
C ALA A 238 -15.35 1.18 14.95
N THR A 239 -14.80 0.61 13.88
CA THR A 239 -15.50 0.53 12.58
C THR A 239 -16.68 -0.43 12.61
N ASN A 240 -16.57 -1.59 13.28
CA ASN A 240 -17.67 -2.54 13.42
C ASN A 240 -18.83 -1.98 14.26
N ASN A 241 -18.52 -1.08 15.21
CA ASN A 241 -19.57 -0.38 15.99
C ASN A 241 -20.16 0.83 15.22
N GLY A 242 -19.70 1.12 14.01
CA GLY A 242 -20.17 2.25 13.21
C GLY A 242 -19.72 3.62 13.73
N TRP A 243 -18.72 3.67 14.63
CA TRP A 243 -18.20 4.93 15.18
C TRP A 243 -17.37 5.72 14.17
N ILE A 244 -16.75 5.03 13.23
CA ILE A 244 -15.96 5.59 12.12
C ILE A 244 -16.12 4.68 10.90
N PRO A 245 -16.12 5.21 9.67
CA PRO A 245 -16.27 4.40 8.45
C PRO A 245 -15.20 3.30 8.31
N HIS A 246 -15.56 2.18 7.67
CA HIS A 246 -14.64 1.09 7.39
C HIS A 246 -13.45 1.50 6.51
N THR A 247 -13.62 2.50 5.66
CA THR A 247 -12.56 3.11 4.83
C THR A 247 -11.43 3.70 5.67
N LYS A 248 -11.73 4.11 6.92
CA LYS A 248 -10.75 4.61 7.91
C LYS A 248 -10.22 3.54 8.86
N GLN A 249 -10.52 2.26 8.63
CA GLN A 249 -9.98 1.18 9.47
C GLN A 249 -8.47 1.06 9.32
N VAL A 250 -7.75 0.99 10.44
CA VAL A 250 -6.32 0.64 10.49
C VAL A 250 -6.18 -0.80 10.99
N GLY A 251 -5.48 -1.64 10.24
CA GLY A 251 -5.26 -3.02 10.62
C GLY A 251 -5.00 -3.96 9.46
N LEU A 252 -4.96 -5.25 9.75
CA LEU A 252 -4.70 -6.32 8.77
C LEU A 252 -5.69 -6.31 7.59
N THR A 253 -6.97 -6.01 7.87
CA THR A 253 -8.06 -5.99 6.89
C THR A 253 -8.51 -4.56 6.53
N GLY A 254 -7.71 -3.56 6.87
CA GLY A 254 -7.93 -2.15 6.55
C GLY A 254 -6.66 -1.51 6.04
N ASN A 255 -6.55 -0.20 6.24
CA ASN A 255 -5.37 0.54 5.80
C ASN A 255 -4.11 0.10 6.52
N ARG A 256 -3.02 -0.01 5.79
CA ARG A 256 -1.66 -0.15 6.32
C ARG A 256 -0.99 1.21 6.25
N ILE A 257 -0.66 1.75 7.41
CA ILE A 257 -0.14 3.10 7.56
C ILE A 257 1.35 3.08 7.92
N ALA A 258 2.07 4.13 7.50
CA ALA A 258 3.49 4.31 7.80
C ALA A 258 3.82 5.77 8.17
N PRO A 259 3.11 6.38 9.14
CA PRO A 259 3.32 7.76 9.53
C PRO A 259 4.65 7.95 10.26
N LYS A 260 5.07 9.20 10.41
CA LYS A 260 6.18 9.54 11.31
C LYS A 260 5.80 9.30 12.78
N LEU A 261 4.53 9.58 13.12
CA LEU A 261 3.96 9.35 14.45
C LEU A 261 2.58 8.73 14.33
N TYR A 262 2.37 7.61 15.02
CA TYR A 262 1.06 7.01 15.24
C TYR A 262 0.66 7.21 16.71
N ILE A 263 -0.48 7.84 16.95
CA ILE A 263 -1.05 8.05 18.28
C ILE A 263 -2.23 7.09 18.44
N ALA A 264 -2.06 6.06 19.28
CA ALA A 264 -3.08 5.02 19.51
C ALA A 264 -3.87 5.34 20.77
N CYS A 265 -5.14 5.72 20.63
CA CYS A 265 -6.02 6.18 21.70
C CYS A 265 -7.07 5.11 22.04
N GLY A 266 -7.00 4.55 23.26
CA GLY A 266 -7.94 3.53 23.74
C GLY A 266 -7.94 2.23 22.93
N ILE A 267 -6.80 1.87 22.33
CA ILE A 267 -6.60 0.65 21.53
C ILE A 267 -5.83 -0.37 22.36
N SER A 268 -6.35 -1.61 22.42
CA SER A 268 -5.73 -2.69 23.21
C SER A 268 -4.41 -3.22 22.63
N GLY A 269 -4.21 -3.10 21.30
CA GLY A 269 -3.01 -3.60 20.63
C GLY A 269 -3.10 -5.07 20.20
N ALA A 270 -4.27 -5.51 19.77
CA ALA A 270 -4.42 -6.81 19.10
C ALA A 270 -3.49 -6.90 17.87
N VAL A 271 -2.94 -8.10 17.62
CA VAL A 271 -1.97 -8.34 16.52
C VAL A 271 -2.48 -7.83 15.17
N GLN A 272 -3.78 -8.01 14.91
CA GLN A 272 -4.40 -7.56 13.65
C GLN A 272 -4.34 -6.04 13.47
N HIS A 273 -4.44 -5.27 14.55
CA HIS A 273 -4.29 -3.82 14.51
C HIS A 273 -2.82 -3.41 14.32
N LEU A 274 -1.93 -4.07 15.07
CA LEU A 274 -0.48 -3.80 15.00
C LEU A 274 0.08 -4.01 13.59
N VAL A 275 -0.43 -4.98 12.84
CA VAL A 275 -0.05 -5.18 11.42
C VAL A 275 -0.32 -3.94 10.58
N GLY A 276 -1.42 -3.24 10.84
CA GLY A 276 -1.79 -2.03 10.10
C GLY A 276 -0.90 -0.83 10.39
N CYS A 277 -0.31 -0.74 11.58
CA CYS A 277 0.53 0.40 12.00
C CYS A 277 2.02 0.07 12.16
N LYS A 278 2.45 -1.13 11.79
CA LYS A 278 3.85 -1.58 11.90
C LYS A 278 4.85 -0.66 11.16
N GLY A 279 4.39 0.03 10.11
CA GLY A 279 5.19 0.99 9.34
C GLY A 279 5.43 2.33 10.04
N ALA A 280 4.76 2.61 11.16
CA ALA A 280 4.93 3.85 11.89
C ALA A 280 6.36 3.96 12.45
N LYS A 281 6.97 5.16 12.34
CA LYS A 281 8.34 5.37 12.84
C LYS A 281 8.38 5.51 14.36
N LYS A 282 7.33 6.13 14.92
CA LYS A 282 7.11 6.29 16.34
C LYS A 282 5.67 5.98 16.68
N ILE A 283 5.48 5.35 17.84
CA ILE A 283 4.16 4.98 18.35
C ILE A 283 4.00 5.59 19.74
N MET A 284 2.96 6.42 19.89
CA MET A 284 2.48 6.87 21.19
C MET A 284 1.20 6.13 21.53
N VAL A 285 1.08 5.61 22.72
CA VAL A 285 -0.12 4.93 23.21
C VAL A 285 -0.72 5.72 24.37
N ILE A 286 -2.00 6.03 24.28
CA ILE A 286 -2.81 6.64 25.35
C ILE A 286 -3.90 5.63 25.71
N ASN A 287 -3.87 5.11 26.93
CA ASN A 287 -4.82 4.10 27.39
C ASN A 287 -4.98 4.17 28.90
N ASN A 288 -6.20 3.98 29.39
CA ASN A 288 -6.49 3.89 30.81
C ASN A 288 -6.15 2.52 31.43
N ASP A 289 -5.97 1.48 30.59
CA ASP A 289 -5.52 0.15 31.03
C ASP A 289 -3.99 0.05 30.93
N PRO A 290 -3.25 0.07 32.08
CA PRO A 290 -1.79 -0.03 32.06
C PRO A 290 -1.28 -1.39 31.58
N GLN A 291 -2.14 -2.41 31.51
CA GLN A 291 -1.82 -3.74 31.03
C GLN A 291 -2.12 -3.92 29.53
N ALA A 292 -2.56 -2.88 28.83
CA ALA A 292 -2.86 -2.97 27.40
C ALA A 292 -1.61 -3.44 26.63
N PRO A 293 -1.68 -4.56 25.86
CA PRO A 293 -0.54 -5.11 25.13
C PRO A 293 0.14 -4.10 24.21
N PHE A 294 -0.56 -3.05 23.78
CA PHE A 294 0.00 -2.04 22.89
C PHE A 294 1.18 -1.28 23.51
N PHE A 295 1.22 -1.12 24.84
CA PHE A 295 2.34 -0.46 25.50
C PHE A 295 3.67 -1.19 25.26
N THR A 296 3.66 -2.51 25.00
CA THR A 296 4.89 -3.26 24.66
C THR A 296 5.52 -2.86 23.31
N LYS A 297 4.78 -2.12 22.48
CA LYS A 297 5.20 -1.65 21.15
C LYS A 297 5.32 -0.13 21.08
N ALA A 298 5.03 0.56 22.17
CA ALA A 298 5.05 2.01 22.24
C ALA A 298 6.47 2.56 22.45
N ASP A 299 6.80 3.64 21.74
CA ASP A 299 7.94 4.49 22.06
C ASP A 299 7.60 5.43 23.23
N TYR A 300 6.31 5.83 23.31
CA TYR A 300 5.78 6.72 24.35
C TYR A 300 4.46 6.15 24.86
N GLY A 301 4.29 6.11 26.18
CA GLY A 301 3.08 5.63 26.82
C GLY A 301 2.51 6.66 27.79
N VAL A 302 1.21 6.90 27.71
CA VAL A 302 0.47 7.74 28.64
C VAL A 302 -0.68 6.91 29.23
N ILE A 303 -0.68 6.74 30.52
CA ILE A 303 -1.74 6.02 31.24
C ILE A 303 -2.74 7.04 31.74
N GLY A 304 -3.99 6.97 31.26
CA GLY A 304 -5.04 7.86 31.67
C GLY A 304 -6.21 7.91 30.69
N ASP A 305 -7.20 8.72 31.00
CA ASP A 305 -8.38 8.89 30.16
C ASP A 305 -8.08 9.76 28.93
N LEU A 306 -8.30 9.22 27.76
CA LEU A 306 -8.08 9.91 26.49
C LEU A 306 -8.97 11.17 26.35
N HIS A 307 -10.17 11.15 26.96
CA HIS A 307 -11.10 12.29 26.92
C HIS A 307 -10.65 13.47 27.79
N GLU A 308 -9.69 13.27 28.70
CA GLU A 308 -9.03 14.35 29.47
C GLU A 308 -7.68 14.73 28.81
N ILE A 309 -6.92 13.74 28.36
CA ILE A 309 -5.58 13.92 27.82
C ILE A 309 -5.57 14.60 26.46
N LEU A 310 -6.43 14.17 25.51
CA LEU A 310 -6.42 14.73 24.17
C LEU A 310 -6.84 16.20 24.11
N PRO A 311 -7.91 16.63 24.82
CA PRO A 311 -8.23 18.07 24.92
C PRO A 311 -7.12 18.89 25.54
N ALA A 312 -6.44 18.38 26.57
CA ALA A 312 -5.32 19.08 27.20
C ALA A 312 -4.14 19.26 26.21
N ILE A 313 -3.80 18.22 25.43
CA ILE A 313 -2.78 18.30 24.39
C ILE A 313 -3.20 19.33 23.32
N THR A 314 -4.44 19.26 22.85
CA THR A 314 -4.97 20.20 21.85
C THR A 314 -4.91 21.64 22.32
N GLN A 315 -5.28 21.90 23.57
CA GLN A 315 -5.23 23.24 24.15
C GLN A 315 -3.80 23.76 24.25
N GLU A 316 -2.85 22.92 24.68
CA GLU A 316 -1.45 23.32 24.78
C GLU A 316 -0.82 23.60 23.42
N LEU A 317 -1.16 22.81 22.40
CA LEU A 317 -0.73 23.05 21.02
C LEU A 317 -1.26 24.38 20.47
N LYS A 318 -2.55 24.69 20.71
CA LYS A 318 -3.15 25.96 20.32
C LYS A 318 -2.49 27.15 21.01
N ASN A 319 -2.12 27.01 22.29
CA ASN A 319 -1.43 28.06 23.04
C ASN A 319 -0.01 28.34 22.50
N ASN A 320 0.68 27.31 22.00
CA ASN A 320 2.05 27.42 21.48
C ASN A 320 2.13 27.85 20.01
N GLN A 321 1.01 27.88 19.29
CA GLN A 321 0.92 28.38 17.90
C GLN A 321 0.62 29.88 17.82
N ASN A 322 0.21 30.52 18.92
CA ASN A 322 0.01 31.96 19.06
C ASN A 322 1.26 32.63 19.69
#